data_a962b65ff5cc28d35b04ec6e8c3464b2
#
_entry.id   a962b65ff5cc28d35b04ec6e8c3464b2
#
_cell.length_a   1.000
_cell.length_b   1.000
_cell.length_c   1.000
_cell.angle_alpha   90.00
_cell.angle_beta   90.00
_cell.angle_gamma   90.00
#
_symmetry.space_group_name_H-M   'P 1'
#
loop_
_entity.id
_entity.type
_entity.pdbx_description
1 polymer ?
#
loop_
_entity_poly.entity_id
_entity_poly.type
_entity_poly.pdbx_seq_one_letter_code
_entity_poly.pdbx_strand_id
1 'polypeptide(L)'
;MQKINISPIQTQSPKSLFLLNFKAPKHSNATLVAFYPADANLIYEDDILKTTIPTTQTGTVAPLLIGQTTGRIDSYEGLHMELKHLFNTMYIPVWGSHAIAKAVIQANGGEAIAGETSIRLKDGVICASEKSVTVKFSTPLDCSAEIKLIPVMLAPVTLSQGYSVTIYDINGISYTVSSDKPITLTAGGKADADEARSPYVIETISFNIRVDNPSDGDNIWKNRKQAVITMINRQQPTIMGLQEAQPHQITYLAKQCPEYAWYGLGRDTGEAPPKTETYASEECMAIFFQTSIVEMLDKGTFWLSETPNIPSKGWDANYNRSCTWALFRQKTTGKRFYFFNTHLDNSGAVARKESIKLIINKIEEVNSEQLPVFLTADFNSDTDESCFNPLHQVMKDARATAPVTDQEATYNGYKTSGTRKLDHIFYDNGCVASIFQTLKENYGAPYISDHYPVRTCFVLF
;
A
#
# COMPACT_ATOMS: atom_id res chain seq x y z
N MET A 1 -32.58 38.23 9.65
CA MET A 1 -31.58 37.56 10.50
C MET A 1 -30.57 38.59 11.00
N GLN A 2 -30.25 38.62 12.29
CA GLN A 2 -29.21 39.50 12.78
C GLN A 2 -27.88 38.70 12.88
N LYS A 3 -26.88 39.08 12.11
CA LYS A 3 -25.56 38.46 12.17
C LYS A 3 -24.78 39.04 13.36
N ILE A 4 -24.34 38.18 14.26
CA ILE A 4 -23.56 38.57 15.46
C ILE A 4 -22.23 37.82 15.39
N ASN A 5 -21.13 38.57 15.34
CA ASN A 5 -19.79 37.99 15.46
C ASN A 5 -19.47 37.80 16.94
N ILE A 6 -19.06 36.61 17.31
CA ILE A 6 -18.80 36.23 18.69
C ILE A 6 -17.35 35.82 18.82
N SER A 7 -16.68 36.39 19.85
CA SER A 7 -15.34 35.94 20.26
C SER A 7 -15.47 35.14 21.56
N PRO A 8 -14.75 34.02 21.71
CA PRO A 8 -14.81 33.23 22.94
C PRO A 8 -14.22 34.01 24.12
N ILE A 9 -14.87 33.92 25.27
CA ILE A 9 -14.41 34.55 26.52
C ILE A 9 -13.31 33.69 27.17
N GLN A 10 -13.26 32.41 26.90
CA GLN A 10 -12.22 31.47 27.38
C GLN A 10 -11.78 30.51 26.25
N THR A 11 -10.46 30.44 26.02
CA THR A 11 -9.86 29.65 24.92
C THR A 11 -9.23 28.32 25.34
N GLN A 12 -9.28 27.93 26.64
CA GLN A 12 -8.56 26.74 27.16
C GLN A 12 -9.44 25.54 27.48
N SER A 13 -10.72 25.58 27.11
CA SER A 13 -11.67 24.48 27.35
C SER A 13 -12.34 24.07 26.04
N PRO A 14 -12.67 22.78 25.83
CA PRO A 14 -13.51 22.34 24.72
C PRO A 14 -14.93 22.95 24.78
N LYS A 15 -15.26 23.61 25.87
CA LYS A 15 -16.48 24.39 26.06
C LYS A 15 -16.13 25.86 26.17
N SER A 16 -16.62 26.69 25.24
CA SER A 16 -16.47 28.13 25.27
C SER A 16 -17.79 28.79 25.68
N LEU A 17 -17.70 29.79 26.57
CA LEU A 17 -18.84 30.60 26.96
C LEU A 17 -18.90 31.85 26.08
N PHE A 18 -20.04 32.10 25.46
CA PHE A 18 -20.30 33.28 24.67
C PHE A 18 -21.40 34.11 25.34
N LEU A 19 -21.18 35.42 25.45
CA LEU A 19 -22.21 36.33 25.90
C LEU A 19 -22.85 37.02 24.69
N LEU A 20 -24.15 36.77 24.48
CA LEU A 20 -24.91 37.34 23.40
C LEU A 20 -25.77 38.48 23.94
N ASN A 21 -25.56 39.72 23.44
CA ASN A 21 -26.44 40.84 23.71
C ASN A 21 -27.26 41.14 22.48
N PHE A 22 -28.55 40.79 22.48
CA PHE A 22 -29.48 41.19 21.42
C PHE A 22 -30.81 41.65 22.01
N LYS A 23 -31.50 42.57 21.30
CA LYS A 23 -32.86 43.00 21.66
C LYS A 23 -33.84 41.99 21.14
N ALA A 24 -34.51 41.28 22.03
CA ALA A 24 -35.62 40.40 21.71
C ALA A 24 -36.88 40.79 22.48
N PRO A 25 -38.08 40.50 22.00
CA PRO A 25 -39.31 40.67 22.78
C PRO A 25 -39.24 39.80 24.05
N LYS A 26 -39.62 40.37 25.19
CA LYS A 26 -39.70 39.64 26.46
C LYS A 26 -40.62 38.43 26.30
N HIS A 27 -40.19 37.30 26.89
CA HIS A 27 -40.93 36.03 26.94
C HIS A 27 -41.15 35.33 25.57
N SER A 28 -40.35 35.63 24.57
CA SER A 28 -40.40 34.88 23.29
C SER A 28 -39.44 33.72 23.25
N ASN A 29 -39.86 32.60 22.64
CA ASN A 29 -38.94 31.55 22.21
C ASN A 29 -38.22 32.00 20.95
N ALA A 30 -36.93 31.79 20.86
CA ALA A 30 -36.15 31.99 19.67
C ALA A 30 -35.36 30.74 19.30
N THR A 31 -35.21 30.53 18.03
CA THR A 31 -34.27 29.54 17.50
C THR A 31 -32.97 30.29 17.17
N LEU A 32 -31.89 29.84 17.83
CA LEU A 32 -30.54 30.32 17.56
C LEU A 32 -29.81 29.30 16.68
N VAL A 33 -29.15 29.78 15.64
CA VAL A 33 -28.30 28.97 14.76
C VAL A 33 -26.92 29.59 14.78
N ALA A 34 -25.90 28.78 15.06
CA ALA A 34 -24.51 29.20 15.09
C ALA A 34 -23.68 28.43 14.03
N PHE A 35 -22.70 29.11 13.49
CA PHE A 35 -21.79 28.57 12.49
C PHE A 35 -20.34 28.88 12.86
N TYR A 36 -19.46 27.97 12.48
CA TYR A 36 -18.03 28.16 12.55
C TYR A 36 -17.37 27.59 11.28
N PRO A 37 -16.45 28.33 10.61
CA PRO A 37 -15.98 29.67 10.95
C PRO A 37 -17.00 30.77 10.63
N ALA A 38 -16.86 31.94 11.26
CA ALA A 38 -17.81 33.04 11.16
C ALA A 38 -17.79 33.78 9.81
N ASP A 39 -16.73 33.58 9.02
CA ASP A 39 -16.52 34.15 7.68
C ASP A 39 -17.03 33.24 6.55
N ALA A 40 -17.59 32.08 6.89
CA ALA A 40 -18.22 31.24 5.90
C ALA A 40 -19.31 32.01 5.14
N ASN A 41 -19.29 31.93 3.81
CA ASN A 41 -20.31 32.51 2.95
C ASN A 41 -21.64 31.73 3.11
N LEU A 42 -22.40 32.12 4.11
CA LEU A 42 -23.63 31.48 4.52
C LEU A 42 -24.81 32.41 4.27
N ILE A 43 -25.81 31.93 3.52
CA ILE A 43 -27.07 32.60 3.33
C ILE A 43 -28.16 31.72 3.96
N TYR A 44 -28.96 32.31 4.84
CA TYR A 44 -30.08 31.61 5.46
C TYR A 44 -31.40 32.31 5.06
N GLU A 45 -32.26 31.59 4.39
CA GLU A 45 -33.59 32.03 3.94
C GLU A 45 -34.55 30.84 4.05
N ASP A 46 -35.75 31.06 4.59
CA ASP A 46 -36.85 30.09 4.63
C ASP A 46 -36.45 28.69 5.19
N ASP A 47 -35.75 28.65 6.33
CA ASP A 47 -35.24 27.43 6.95
C ASP A 47 -34.21 26.67 6.10
N ILE A 48 -33.70 27.28 5.03
CA ILE A 48 -32.66 26.74 4.18
C ILE A 48 -31.36 27.53 4.41
N LEU A 49 -30.31 26.81 4.76
CA LEU A 49 -28.95 27.32 4.78
C LEU A 49 -28.28 27.02 3.45
N LYS A 50 -27.82 28.07 2.77
CA LYS A 50 -27.05 27.95 1.52
C LYS A 50 -25.58 28.19 1.81
N THR A 51 -24.73 27.34 1.29
CA THR A 51 -23.26 27.42 1.39
C THR A 51 -22.62 26.79 0.16
N THR A 52 -21.31 26.70 0.13
CA THR A 52 -20.58 26.04 -0.95
C THR A 52 -19.56 25.06 -0.38
N ILE A 53 -19.60 23.82 -0.84
CA ILE A 53 -18.48 22.90 -0.68
C ILE A 53 -17.51 23.15 -1.83
N PRO A 54 -16.27 23.60 -1.57
CA PRO A 54 -15.35 23.91 -2.67
C PRO A 54 -15.13 22.71 -3.58
N THR A 55 -15.30 22.90 -4.88
CA THR A 55 -14.99 21.90 -5.91
C THR A 55 -13.48 21.76 -6.15
N THR A 56 -12.71 22.77 -5.71
CA THR A 56 -11.24 22.71 -5.63
C THR A 56 -10.81 22.94 -4.17
N GLN A 57 -10.10 21.97 -3.62
CA GLN A 57 -9.63 21.96 -2.23
C GLN A 57 -8.10 21.87 -2.21
N THR A 58 -7.48 22.15 -1.07
CA THR A 58 -6.00 22.21 -0.92
C THR A 58 -5.41 21.04 -0.13
N GLY A 59 -6.20 19.99 0.14
CA GLY A 59 -5.78 18.88 0.99
C GLY A 59 -5.79 19.19 2.49
N THR A 60 -6.36 20.35 2.87
CA THR A 60 -6.72 20.68 4.23
C THR A 60 -8.24 20.90 4.29
N VAL A 61 -8.88 20.28 5.27
CA VAL A 61 -10.33 20.43 5.46
C VAL A 61 -10.57 21.50 6.50
N ALA A 62 -11.15 22.63 6.07
CA ALA A 62 -11.69 23.61 7.00
C ALA A 62 -13.02 23.11 7.55
N PRO A 63 -13.17 22.92 8.87
CA PRO A 63 -14.41 22.45 9.43
C PRO A 63 -15.51 23.49 9.26
N LEU A 64 -16.64 23.10 8.68
CA LEU A 64 -17.88 23.87 8.81
C LEU A 64 -18.74 23.20 9.87
N LEU A 65 -18.91 23.91 10.99
CA LEU A 65 -19.70 23.44 12.12
C LEU A 65 -21.03 24.21 12.17
N ILE A 66 -22.11 23.51 12.49
CA ILE A 66 -23.39 24.11 12.76
C ILE A 66 -23.94 23.62 14.10
N GLY A 67 -24.59 24.52 14.80
CA GLY A 67 -25.40 24.20 15.97
C GLY A 67 -26.72 24.95 15.93
N GLN A 68 -27.74 24.30 16.45
CA GLN A 68 -29.08 24.90 16.60
C GLN A 68 -29.61 24.62 17.99
N THR A 69 -30.21 25.65 18.60
CA THR A 69 -30.92 25.50 19.86
C THR A 69 -32.17 26.38 19.85
N THR A 70 -33.24 25.94 20.50
CA THR A 70 -34.47 26.69 20.65
C THR A 70 -34.79 26.82 22.14
N GLY A 71 -35.09 28.02 22.59
CA GLY A 71 -35.41 28.24 24.01
C GLY A 71 -35.82 29.67 24.29
N ARG A 72 -36.17 29.93 25.53
CA ARG A 72 -36.54 31.27 26.03
C ARG A 72 -35.29 32.12 26.18
N ILE A 73 -35.28 33.29 25.57
CA ILE A 73 -34.14 34.20 25.54
C ILE A 73 -33.90 34.88 26.89
N ASP A 74 -34.92 34.92 27.74
CA ASP A 74 -34.88 35.56 29.06
C ASP A 74 -34.66 34.60 30.23
N SER A 75 -34.24 33.33 29.93
CA SER A 75 -33.94 32.35 30.99
C SER A 75 -32.53 32.58 31.59
N TYR A 76 -32.44 32.50 32.93
CA TYR A 76 -31.15 32.57 33.63
C TYR A 76 -30.29 31.33 33.49
N GLU A 77 -30.84 30.23 32.95
CA GLU A 77 -30.13 28.95 32.78
C GLU A 77 -29.21 28.93 31.54
N GLY A 78 -29.30 29.96 30.69
CA GLY A 78 -28.55 30.00 29.42
C GLY A 78 -29.06 29.00 28.38
N LEU A 79 -28.65 29.20 27.15
CA LEU A 79 -28.93 28.30 26.03
C LEU A 79 -27.66 27.47 25.73
N HIS A 80 -27.79 26.17 25.79
CA HIS A 80 -26.72 25.26 25.40
C HIS A 80 -26.83 24.89 23.93
N MET A 81 -25.72 24.93 23.21
CA MET A 81 -25.65 24.58 21.80
C MET A 81 -24.41 23.72 21.56
N GLU A 82 -24.64 22.60 20.89
CA GLU A 82 -23.57 21.73 20.40
C GLU A 82 -23.30 22.04 18.93
N LEU A 83 -22.05 22.31 18.58
CA LEU A 83 -21.62 22.49 17.19
C LEU A 83 -21.21 21.14 16.61
N LYS A 84 -21.79 20.75 15.49
CA LYS A 84 -21.52 19.50 14.80
C LYS A 84 -20.95 19.79 13.40
N HIS A 85 -20.04 18.93 12.95
CA HIS A 85 -19.59 18.98 11.57
C HIS A 85 -20.75 18.73 10.62
N LEU A 86 -20.84 19.57 9.60
CA LEU A 86 -21.94 19.53 8.63
C LEU A 86 -21.67 18.57 7.48
N PHE A 87 -20.42 18.42 7.08
CA PHE A 87 -20.01 17.64 5.94
C PHE A 87 -19.21 16.40 6.34
N ASN A 88 -19.09 15.44 5.43
CA ASN A 88 -18.24 14.27 5.59
C ASN A 88 -16.79 14.63 5.23
N THR A 89 -15.83 13.97 5.88
CA THR A 89 -14.44 13.99 5.45
C THR A 89 -14.06 12.58 4.98
N MET A 90 -13.83 12.44 3.67
CA MET A 90 -13.27 11.22 3.11
C MET A 90 -11.75 11.31 3.08
N TYR A 91 -11.08 10.27 3.55
CA TYR A 91 -9.64 10.12 3.49
C TYR A 91 -9.27 9.19 2.35
N ILE A 92 -8.43 9.65 1.42
CA ILE A 92 -7.91 8.86 0.30
C ILE A 92 -6.48 8.46 0.64
N PRO A 93 -6.23 7.18 0.97
CA PRO A 93 -4.88 6.69 1.16
C PRO A 93 -4.17 6.64 -0.20
N VAL A 94 -3.04 7.32 -0.32
CA VAL A 94 -2.26 7.35 -1.55
C VAL A 94 -0.82 6.92 -1.28
N TRP A 95 -0.30 6.17 -2.22
CA TRP A 95 1.06 5.70 -2.17
C TRP A 95 1.63 5.58 -3.58
N GLY A 96 2.89 5.95 -3.77
CA GLY A 96 3.51 5.90 -5.08
C GLY A 96 4.90 6.52 -5.10
N SER A 97 5.56 6.34 -6.20
CA SER A 97 6.96 6.71 -6.44
C SER A 97 7.18 8.17 -6.81
N HIS A 98 6.14 8.87 -7.23
CA HIS A 98 6.22 10.27 -7.63
C HIS A 98 5.30 11.11 -6.75
N ALA A 99 5.75 12.31 -6.45
CA ALA A 99 4.94 13.26 -5.72
C ALA A 99 3.64 13.58 -6.49
N ILE A 100 2.54 13.69 -5.75
CA ILE A 100 1.20 13.93 -6.30
C ILE A 100 0.97 15.42 -6.43
N ALA A 101 0.58 15.87 -7.63
CA ALA A 101 0.22 17.25 -7.91
C ALA A 101 -1.26 17.54 -7.58
N LYS A 102 -2.15 16.58 -7.88
CA LYS A 102 -3.58 16.69 -7.59
C LYS A 102 -4.27 15.32 -7.54
N ALA A 103 -5.41 15.28 -6.85
CA ALA A 103 -6.34 14.17 -6.87
C ALA A 103 -7.72 14.66 -7.28
N VAL A 104 -8.48 13.85 -8.03
CA VAL A 104 -9.87 14.14 -8.40
C VAL A 104 -10.74 12.98 -7.93
N ILE A 105 -11.70 13.26 -7.06
CA ILE A 105 -12.72 12.29 -6.66
C ILE A 105 -14.03 12.57 -7.41
N GLN A 106 -14.70 11.52 -7.86
CA GLN A 106 -15.96 11.59 -8.58
C GLN A 106 -16.92 10.49 -8.11
N ALA A 107 -18.19 10.83 -7.95
CA ALA A 107 -19.25 9.87 -7.69
C ALA A 107 -19.61 9.11 -8.98
N ASN A 108 -19.56 7.78 -8.96
CA ASN A 108 -19.83 6.94 -10.14
C ASN A 108 -21.31 6.90 -10.52
N GLY A 109 -22.22 6.99 -9.55
CA GLY A 109 -23.67 7.04 -9.75
C GLY A 109 -24.18 8.43 -10.17
N GLY A 110 -23.28 9.43 -10.20
CA GLY A 110 -23.63 10.80 -10.57
C GLY A 110 -24.25 11.61 -9.44
N GLU A 111 -24.16 11.15 -8.20
CA GLU A 111 -24.57 11.87 -7.01
C GLU A 111 -23.73 13.15 -6.85
N ALA A 112 -24.38 14.23 -6.41
CA ALA A 112 -23.69 15.49 -6.17
C ALA A 112 -22.99 15.48 -4.80
N ILE A 113 -21.70 15.78 -4.79
CA ILE A 113 -20.83 15.68 -3.60
C ILE A 113 -20.18 17.01 -3.19
N ALA A 114 -20.33 18.06 -4.00
CA ALA A 114 -19.74 19.38 -3.76
C ALA A 114 -20.51 20.49 -4.49
N GLY A 115 -19.95 21.69 -4.57
CA GLY A 115 -20.54 22.84 -5.25
C GLY A 115 -21.52 23.61 -4.37
N GLU A 116 -22.47 24.29 -5.00
CA GLU A 116 -23.54 24.98 -4.28
C GLU A 116 -24.33 23.98 -3.46
N THR A 117 -24.44 24.25 -2.17
CA THR A 117 -25.02 23.32 -1.20
C THR A 117 -26.13 24.00 -0.43
N SER A 118 -27.29 23.37 -0.37
CA SER A 118 -28.43 23.79 0.44
C SER A 118 -28.73 22.76 1.53
N ILE A 119 -28.98 23.26 2.73
CA ILE A 119 -29.23 22.44 3.92
C ILE A 119 -30.53 22.87 4.51
N ARG A 120 -31.51 21.98 4.56
CA ARG A 120 -32.76 22.23 5.23
C ARG A 120 -32.61 21.92 6.71
N LEU A 121 -32.65 22.97 7.55
CA LEU A 121 -32.36 22.80 8.99
C LEU A 121 -33.42 21.97 9.73
N LYS A 122 -34.65 21.95 9.23
CA LYS A 122 -35.79 21.24 9.86
C LYS A 122 -35.55 19.70 9.91
N ASP A 123 -34.98 19.14 8.85
CA ASP A 123 -34.83 17.68 8.69
C ASP A 123 -33.39 17.26 8.35
N GLY A 124 -32.47 18.22 8.25
CA GLY A 124 -31.05 17.96 7.98
C GLY A 124 -30.76 17.52 6.53
N VAL A 125 -31.74 17.68 5.61
CA VAL A 125 -31.53 17.29 4.21
C VAL A 125 -30.49 18.21 3.57
N ILE A 126 -29.47 17.63 2.95
CA ILE A 126 -28.37 18.33 2.27
C ILE A 126 -28.43 18.00 0.79
N CYS A 127 -28.41 19.04 -0.06
CA CYS A 127 -28.34 18.92 -1.50
C CYS A 127 -27.12 19.70 -2.01
N ALA A 128 -26.31 19.08 -2.84
CA ALA A 128 -25.15 19.67 -3.51
C ALA A 128 -25.41 19.77 -5.03
N SER A 129 -24.51 20.40 -5.79
CA SER A 129 -24.69 20.61 -7.24
C SER A 129 -23.65 19.88 -8.11
N GLU A 130 -22.45 19.58 -7.57
CA GLU A 130 -21.32 19.09 -8.33
C GLU A 130 -20.97 17.66 -7.97
N LYS A 131 -20.60 16.87 -8.98
CA LYS A 131 -20.35 15.41 -8.89
C LYS A 131 -18.90 15.05 -8.60
N SER A 132 -18.00 16.02 -8.60
CA SER A 132 -16.57 15.82 -8.43
C SER A 132 -15.92 16.89 -7.58
N VAL A 133 -14.82 16.52 -6.94
CA VAL A 133 -13.92 17.41 -6.19
C VAL A 133 -12.50 17.21 -6.66
N THR A 134 -11.78 18.30 -6.88
CA THR A 134 -10.35 18.32 -7.16
C THR A 134 -9.59 18.77 -5.92
N VAL A 135 -8.66 17.97 -5.40
CA VAL A 135 -7.69 18.39 -4.41
C VAL A 135 -6.40 18.77 -5.12
N LYS A 136 -5.97 20.03 -4.98
CA LYS A 136 -4.73 20.55 -5.56
C LYS A 136 -3.73 20.86 -4.47
N PHE A 137 -2.50 20.41 -4.62
CA PHE A 137 -1.43 20.69 -3.67
C PHE A 137 -0.59 21.88 -4.15
N SER A 138 -0.39 22.89 -3.30
CA SER A 138 0.53 24.01 -3.56
C SER A 138 1.99 23.55 -3.60
N THR A 139 2.32 22.58 -2.76
CA THR A 139 3.56 21.80 -2.81
C THR A 139 3.16 20.35 -3.07
N PRO A 140 3.70 19.69 -4.09
CA PRO A 140 3.36 18.32 -4.40
C PRO A 140 3.49 17.40 -3.18
N LEU A 141 2.51 16.51 -2.99
CA LEU A 141 2.45 15.60 -1.87
C LEU A 141 3.41 14.43 -2.12
N ASP A 142 4.49 14.34 -1.37
CA ASP A 142 5.42 13.20 -1.43
C ASP A 142 4.80 12.02 -0.66
N CYS A 143 4.54 10.94 -1.40
CA CYS A 143 4.01 9.68 -0.89
C CYS A 143 4.93 8.48 -1.23
N SER A 144 6.21 8.74 -1.52
CA SER A 144 7.18 7.70 -1.88
C SER A 144 7.62 6.86 -0.69
N ALA A 145 7.61 7.44 0.49
CA ALA A 145 8.14 6.85 1.72
C ALA A 145 7.07 6.20 2.61
N GLU A 146 5.84 6.71 2.57
CA GLU A 146 4.74 6.24 3.42
C GLU A 146 3.39 6.55 2.76
N ILE A 147 2.36 5.82 3.17
CA ILE A 147 0.98 6.14 2.78
C ILE A 147 0.61 7.50 3.33
N LYS A 148 0.22 8.41 2.45
CA LYS A 148 -0.33 9.70 2.82
C LYS A 148 -1.84 9.68 2.70
N LEU A 149 -2.53 10.35 3.62
CA LEU A 149 -3.99 10.49 3.58
C LEU A 149 -4.34 11.86 3.00
N ILE A 150 -5.08 11.87 1.89
CA ILE A 150 -5.64 13.09 1.31
C ILE A 150 -7.05 13.29 1.88
N PRO A 151 -7.27 14.26 2.77
CA PRO A 151 -8.61 14.57 3.27
C PRO A 151 -9.40 15.36 2.22
N VAL A 152 -10.63 14.95 1.97
CA VAL A 152 -11.57 15.58 1.05
C VAL A 152 -12.89 15.83 1.76
N MET A 153 -13.37 17.07 1.72
CA MET A 153 -14.69 17.44 2.25
C MET A 153 -15.76 17.18 1.20
N LEU A 154 -16.78 16.43 1.57
CA LEU A 154 -17.87 16.00 0.68
C LEU A 154 -19.23 16.21 1.33
N ALA A 155 -20.25 16.43 0.51
CA ALA A 155 -21.64 16.42 0.98
C ALA A 155 -22.04 15.06 1.53
N PRO A 156 -22.79 14.99 2.62
CA PRO A 156 -23.40 13.75 3.10
C PRO A 156 -24.38 13.19 2.07
N VAL A 157 -24.04 12.05 1.51
CA VAL A 157 -24.85 11.38 0.48
C VAL A 157 -24.45 9.89 0.41
N THR A 158 -25.33 9.04 -0.07
CA THR A 158 -24.97 7.65 -0.40
C THR A 158 -24.52 7.58 -1.85
N LEU A 159 -23.26 7.23 -2.06
CA LEU A 159 -22.69 6.94 -3.38
C LEU A 159 -23.11 5.52 -3.76
N SER A 160 -24.21 5.39 -4.49
CA SER A 160 -24.89 4.10 -4.75
C SER A 160 -24.08 3.17 -5.66
N GLN A 161 -23.27 3.74 -6.55
CA GLN A 161 -22.36 3.01 -7.45
C GLN A 161 -20.88 3.25 -7.09
N GLY A 162 -20.63 3.66 -5.83
CA GLY A 162 -19.29 3.96 -5.36
C GLY A 162 -18.69 5.24 -5.96
N TYR A 163 -17.38 5.25 -6.09
CA TYR A 163 -16.61 6.43 -6.49
C TYR A 163 -15.37 6.05 -7.31
N SER A 164 -14.81 7.04 -8.00
CA SER A 164 -13.50 6.96 -8.66
C SER A 164 -12.58 8.04 -8.12
N VAL A 165 -11.30 7.70 -7.92
CA VAL A 165 -10.23 8.64 -7.55
C VAL A 165 -9.17 8.61 -8.64
N THR A 166 -8.97 9.74 -9.33
CA THR A 166 -7.89 9.91 -10.30
C THR A 166 -6.77 10.72 -9.67
N ILE A 167 -5.62 10.12 -9.56
CA ILE A 167 -4.40 10.74 -9.06
C ILE A 167 -3.55 11.23 -10.24
N TYR A 168 -2.98 12.42 -10.11
CA TYR A 168 -2.04 13.00 -11.08
C TYR A 168 -0.73 13.30 -10.39
N ASP A 169 0.35 12.77 -10.89
CA ASP A 169 1.69 13.07 -10.42
C ASP A 169 2.25 14.39 -10.98
N ILE A 170 3.44 14.78 -10.52
CA ILE A 170 4.13 16.00 -10.97
C ILE A 170 4.55 15.96 -12.44
N ASN A 171 4.62 14.79 -13.06
CA ASN A 171 4.97 14.58 -14.47
C ASN A 171 3.73 14.59 -15.38
N GLY A 172 2.54 14.78 -14.80
CA GLY A 172 1.27 14.75 -15.53
C GLY A 172 0.74 13.35 -15.83
N ILE A 173 1.39 12.31 -15.31
CA ILE A 173 0.93 10.93 -15.40
C ILE A 173 -0.24 10.76 -14.45
N SER A 174 -1.28 10.07 -14.90
CA SER A 174 -2.47 9.84 -14.08
C SER A 174 -2.85 8.37 -14.01
N TYR A 175 -3.46 7.99 -12.89
CA TYR A 175 -4.07 6.69 -12.71
C TYR A 175 -5.36 6.83 -11.91
N THR A 176 -6.30 5.92 -12.13
CA THR A 176 -7.62 5.93 -11.49
C THR A 176 -7.81 4.64 -10.70
N VAL A 177 -8.24 4.79 -9.47
CA VAL A 177 -8.74 3.72 -8.61
C VAL A 177 -10.23 3.91 -8.43
N SER A 178 -11.00 2.84 -8.60
CA SER A 178 -12.46 2.90 -8.51
C SER A 178 -12.97 1.84 -7.54
N SER A 179 -13.95 2.22 -6.75
CA SER A 179 -14.78 1.30 -5.96
C SER A 179 -16.19 1.32 -6.53
N ASP A 180 -16.76 0.15 -6.76
CA ASP A 180 -18.16 -0.04 -7.16
C ASP A 180 -19.08 -0.32 -5.96
N LYS A 181 -18.49 -0.39 -4.76
CA LYS A 181 -19.24 -0.66 -3.52
C LYS A 181 -19.97 0.60 -3.06
N PRO A 182 -21.27 0.49 -2.72
CA PRO A 182 -21.99 1.61 -2.13
C PRO A 182 -21.32 2.08 -0.84
N ILE A 183 -21.19 3.40 -0.67
CA ILE A 183 -20.71 4.02 0.55
C ILE A 183 -21.61 5.17 0.98
N THR A 184 -21.96 5.22 2.25
CA THR A 184 -22.77 6.30 2.81
C THR A 184 -21.90 7.29 3.56
N LEU A 185 -21.84 8.52 3.04
CA LEU A 185 -21.19 9.66 3.65
C LEU A 185 -22.16 10.32 4.62
N THR A 186 -21.85 10.35 5.89
CA THR A 186 -22.71 10.95 6.93
C THR A 186 -22.21 12.33 7.34
N ALA A 187 -23.12 13.22 7.75
CA ALA A 187 -22.78 14.52 8.31
C ALA A 187 -21.90 14.34 9.56
N GLY A 188 -20.76 15.04 9.60
CA GLY A 188 -19.75 14.89 10.67
C GLY A 188 -19.01 13.57 10.67
N GLY A 189 -19.31 12.68 9.73
CA GLY A 189 -18.67 11.38 9.60
C GLY A 189 -17.28 11.46 8.95
N LYS A 190 -16.55 10.36 9.08
CA LYS A 190 -15.31 10.07 8.36
C LYS A 190 -15.54 8.85 7.49
N ALA A 191 -14.97 8.85 6.31
CA ALA A 191 -14.96 7.70 5.41
C ALA A 191 -13.54 7.51 4.88
N ASP A 192 -13.13 6.24 4.70
CA ASP A 192 -11.87 5.90 4.08
C ASP A 192 -12.14 5.37 2.67
N ALA A 193 -11.43 5.92 1.69
CA ALA A 193 -11.41 5.40 0.33
C ALA A 193 -10.51 4.17 0.23
N ASP A 194 -10.69 3.37 -0.81
CA ASP A 194 -9.75 2.31 -1.16
C ASP A 194 -8.37 2.92 -1.47
N GLU A 195 -7.31 2.19 -1.15
CA GLU A 195 -5.94 2.67 -1.34
C GLU A 195 -5.62 2.91 -2.82
N ALA A 196 -5.20 4.11 -3.15
CA ALA A 196 -4.77 4.49 -4.48
C ALA A 196 -3.25 4.23 -4.65
N ARG A 197 -2.91 3.03 -5.11
CA ARG A 197 -1.53 2.65 -5.46
C ARG A 197 -1.19 3.08 -6.86
N SER A 198 0.01 3.65 -7.03
CA SER A 198 0.52 3.95 -8.36
C SER A 198 0.73 2.67 -9.16
N PRO A 199 0.15 2.55 -10.37
CA PRO A 199 0.36 1.38 -11.23
C PRO A 199 1.77 1.32 -11.84
N TYR A 200 2.61 2.33 -11.59
CA TYR A 200 4.01 2.37 -12.06
C TYR A 200 4.98 1.72 -11.08
N VAL A 201 4.51 1.33 -9.91
CA VAL A 201 5.30 0.66 -8.89
C VAL A 201 5.23 -0.85 -9.10
N ILE A 202 6.39 -1.49 -9.08
CA ILE A 202 6.52 -2.95 -8.95
C ILE A 202 6.86 -3.26 -7.50
N GLU A 203 5.89 -3.76 -6.78
CA GLU A 203 6.08 -4.18 -5.40
C GLU A 203 6.62 -5.60 -5.37
N THR A 204 7.81 -5.74 -4.78
CA THR A 204 8.58 -6.97 -4.81
C THR A 204 8.82 -7.49 -3.40
N ILE A 205 8.64 -8.78 -3.19
CA ILE A 205 9.01 -9.47 -1.94
C ILE A 205 9.99 -10.60 -2.25
N SER A 206 11.06 -10.71 -1.44
CA SER A 206 11.87 -11.92 -1.30
C SER A 206 11.49 -12.61 -0.01
N PHE A 207 11.20 -13.91 -0.07
CA PHE A 207 10.74 -14.65 1.10
C PHE A 207 11.20 -16.11 1.10
N ASN A 208 12.15 -16.42 1.96
CA ASN A 208 12.40 -17.81 2.34
C ASN A 208 11.23 -18.30 3.20
N ILE A 209 10.34 -19.12 2.58
CA ILE A 209 9.09 -19.58 3.20
C ILE A 209 9.33 -20.70 4.24
N ARG A 210 10.54 -21.22 4.33
CA ARG A 210 10.94 -22.38 5.09
C ARG A 210 10.26 -23.68 4.64
N VAL A 211 11.03 -24.70 4.38
CA VAL A 211 10.50 -26.06 4.15
C VAL A 211 9.55 -26.50 5.26
N ASP A 212 8.62 -27.40 4.93
CA ASP A 212 7.80 -28.06 5.95
C ASP A 212 8.63 -29.13 6.69
N ASN A 213 9.24 -28.73 7.78
CA ASN A 213 10.10 -29.58 8.59
C ASN A 213 9.41 -29.97 9.90
N PRO A 214 9.12 -31.25 10.14
CA PRO A 214 8.52 -31.70 11.39
C PRO A 214 9.31 -31.33 12.66
N SER A 215 10.62 -31.09 12.52
CA SER A 215 11.49 -30.70 13.64
C SER A 215 11.33 -29.23 14.07
N ASP A 216 10.59 -28.41 13.33
CA ASP A 216 10.35 -27.02 13.67
C ASP A 216 9.29 -26.83 14.80
N GLY A 217 8.81 -27.92 15.41
CA GLY A 217 7.91 -27.90 16.57
C GLY A 217 6.61 -27.16 16.29
N ASP A 218 6.33 -26.12 17.08
CA ASP A 218 5.11 -25.31 16.88
C ASP A 218 5.14 -24.45 15.60
N ASN A 219 6.29 -24.33 14.94
CA ASN A 219 6.48 -23.54 13.73
C ASN A 219 6.41 -24.37 12.44
N ILE A 220 5.87 -25.60 12.48
CA ILE A 220 5.63 -26.42 11.28
C ILE A 220 4.70 -25.68 10.30
N TRP A 221 4.79 -26.00 9.01
CA TRP A 221 4.00 -25.35 7.95
C TRP A 221 2.49 -25.28 8.25
N LYS A 222 1.92 -26.35 8.79
CA LYS A 222 0.50 -26.43 9.14
C LYS A 222 0.07 -25.27 10.04
N ASN A 223 0.91 -24.82 10.98
CA ASN A 223 0.59 -23.79 11.95
C ASN A 223 0.82 -22.36 11.42
N ARG A 224 1.72 -22.16 10.45
CA ARG A 224 2.10 -20.84 9.92
C ARG A 224 1.51 -20.50 8.55
N LYS A 225 1.00 -21.48 7.80
CA LYS A 225 0.53 -21.28 6.42
C LYS A 225 -0.56 -20.21 6.28
N GLN A 226 -1.48 -20.10 7.25
CA GLN A 226 -2.52 -19.06 7.22
C GLN A 226 -1.95 -17.65 7.47
N ALA A 227 -0.93 -17.54 8.29
CA ALA A 227 -0.25 -16.28 8.53
C ALA A 227 0.55 -15.81 7.28
N VAL A 228 1.09 -16.74 6.49
CA VAL A 228 1.68 -16.44 5.18
C VAL A 228 0.63 -15.87 4.22
N ILE A 229 -0.57 -16.46 4.14
CA ILE A 229 -1.68 -15.89 3.36
C ILE A 229 -2.07 -14.49 3.85
N THR A 230 -2.13 -14.29 5.17
CA THR A 230 -2.41 -12.97 5.75
C THR A 230 -1.36 -11.93 5.34
N MET A 231 -0.09 -12.32 5.33
CA MET A 231 1.01 -11.46 4.85
C MET A 231 0.80 -11.10 3.36
N ILE A 232 0.59 -12.09 2.50
CA ILE A 232 0.37 -11.87 1.06
C ILE A 232 -0.82 -10.92 0.84
N ASN A 233 -1.95 -11.15 1.51
CA ASN A 233 -3.15 -10.34 1.37
C ASN A 233 -2.98 -8.91 1.89
N ARG A 234 -2.17 -8.69 2.93
CA ARG A 234 -1.88 -7.34 3.44
C ARG A 234 -0.89 -6.59 2.55
N GLN A 235 0.16 -7.27 2.11
CA GLN A 235 1.21 -6.65 1.32
C GLN A 235 0.86 -6.53 -0.17
N GLN A 236 0.07 -7.46 -0.71
CA GLN A 236 -0.35 -7.53 -2.11
C GLN A 236 0.79 -7.30 -3.11
N PRO A 237 1.94 -7.98 -2.97
CA PRO A 237 3.09 -7.74 -3.83
C PRO A 237 2.77 -8.01 -5.30
N THR A 238 3.31 -7.19 -6.19
CA THR A 238 3.22 -7.44 -7.63
C THR A 238 3.92 -8.75 -8.00
N ILE A 239 5.09 -9.00 -7.40
CA ILE A 239 5.91 -10.20 -7.62
C ILE A 239 6.57 -10.64 -6.33
N MET A 240 6.63 -11.94 -6.09
CA MET A 240 7.36 -12.55 -4.98
C MET A 240 8.33 -13.61 -5.49
N GLY A 241 9.58 -13.56 -5.02
CA GLY A 241 10.53 -14.67 -5.09
C GLY A 241 10.46 -15.49 -3.82
N LEU A 242 10.09 -16.77 -3.92
CA LEU A 242 10.04 -17.69 -2.80
C LEU A 242 11.25 -18.63 -2.83
N GLN A 243 11.88 -18.84 -1.70
CA GLN A 243 12.94 -19.81 -1.48
C GLN A 243 12.44 -20.92 -0.54
N GLU A 244 13.01 -22.10 -0.63
CA GLU A 244 12.62 -23.32 0.10
C GLU A 244 11.16 -23.78 -0.13
N ALA A 245 10.50 -23.27 -1.14
CA ALA A 245 9.09 -23.58 -1.38
C ALA A 245 8.89 -25.00 -1.92
N GLN A 246 8.18 -25.83 -1.15
CA GLN A 246 7.86 -27.20 -1.51
C GLN A 246 6.53 -27.29 -2.30
N PRO A 247 6.29 -28.35 -3.11
CA PRO A 247 5.13 -28.48 -3.97
C PRO A 247 3.78 -28.28 -3.26
N HIS A 248 3.61 -28.87 -2.07
CA HIS A 248 2.38 -28.72 -1.29
C HIS A 248 2.20 -27.31 -0.72
N GLN A 249 3.28 -26.60 -0.38
CA GLN A 249 3.24 -25.19 0.04
C GLN A 249 2.83 -24.30 -1.14
N ILE A 250 3.47 -24.49 -2.30
CA ILE A 250 3.15 -23.77 -3.55
C ILE A 250 1.69 -23.98 -3.94
N THR A 251 1.22 -25.26 -3.92
CA THR A 251 -0.18 -25.61 -4.24
C THR A 251 -1.14 -24.91 -3.28
N TYR A 252 -0.83 -24.90 -1.98
CA TYR A 252 -1.65 -24.21 -0.99
C TYR A 252 -1.73 -22.70 -1.26
N LEU A 253 -0.59 -22.04 -1.51
CA LEU A 253 -0.56 -20.60 -1.82
C LEU A 253 -1.35 -20.30 -3.09
N ALA A 254 -1.15 -21.04 -4.17
CA ALA A 254 -1.85 -20.84 -5.43
C ALA A 254 -3.38 -21.02 -5.32
N LYS A 255 -3.82 -21.92 -4.41
CA LYS A 255 -5.24 -22.14 -4.13
C LYS A 255 -5.86 -21.01 -3.31
N GLN A 256 -5.12 -20.45 -2.34
CA GLN A 256 -5.60 -19.41 -1.44
C GLN A 256 -5.48 -17.99 -2.03
N CYS A 257 -4.58 -17.79 -3.01
CA CYS A 257 -4.33 -16.53 -3.68
C CYS A 257 -4.50 -16.70 -5.21
N PRO A 258 -5.74 -16.90 -5.70
CA PRO A 258 -6.01 -17.23 -7.11
C PRO A 258 -5.68 -16.09 -8.09
N GLU A 259 -5.49 -14.87 -7.60
CA GLU A 259 -5.03 -13.70 -8.37
C GLU A 259 -3.55 -13.79 -8.77
N TYR A 260 -2.79 -14.71 -8.16
CA TYR A 260 -1.40 -14.99 -8.50
C TYR A 260 -1.27 -16.21 -9.40
N ALA A 261 -0.45 -16.08 -10.45
CA ALA A 261 0.17 -17.20 -11.12
C ALA A 261 1.61 -17.37 -10.61
N TRP A 262 2.22 -18.50 -10.93
CA TRP A 262 3.59 -18.78 -10.54
C TRP A 262 4.34 -19.62 -11.55
N TYR A 263 5.70 -19.56 -11.46
CA TYR A 263 6.62 -20.40 -12.23
C TYR A 263 7.84 -20.78 -11.37
N GLY A 264 8.34 -21.97 -11.58
CA GLY A 264 9.57 -22.52 -11.04
C GLY A 264 9.68 -24.00 -11.32
N LEU A 265 10.90 -24.53 -11.29
CA LEU A 265 11.19 -25.96 -11.42
C LEU A 265 11.78 -26.50 -10.13
N GLY A 266 11.59 -27.80 -9.89
CA GLY A 266 12.23 -28.49 -8.78
C GLY A 266 13.75 -28.48 -8.92
N ARG A 267 14.46 -28.12 -7.85
CA ARG A 267 15.92 -27.96 -7.89
C ARG A 267 16.66 -29.28 -8.09
N ASP A 268 16.06 -30.40 -7.67
CA ASP A 268 16.67 -31.72 -7.74
C ASP A 268 16.24 -32.52 -8.97
N THR A 269 15.02 -32.32 -9.46
CA THR A 269 14.49 -33.03 -10.64
C THR A 269 14.59 -32.23 -11.93
N GLY A 270 14.52 -30.90 -11.88
CA GLY A 270 14.40 -30.06 -13.05
C GLY A 270 13.01 -30.10 -13.69
N GLU A 271 12.05 -30.74 -13.04
CA GLU A 271 10.67 -30.87 -13.52
C GLU A 271 9.75 -29.83 -12.84
N ALA A 272 8.60 -29.60 -13.45
CA ALA A 272 7.55 -28.81 -12.85
C ALA A 272 7.05 -29.50 -11.57
N PRO A 273 6.99 -28.81 -10.41
CA PRO A 273 6.53 -29.42 -9.19
C PRO A 273 5.11 -29.97 -9.32
N PRO A 274 4.80 -31.15 -8.75
CA PRO A 274 3.46 -31.71 -8.80
C PRO A 274 2.48 -30.80 -8.05
N LYS A 275 1.28 -30.61 -8.60
CA LYS A 275 0.16 -29.94 -7.94
C LYS A 275 -0.43 -30.88 -6.89
N THR A 276 0.06 -30.84 -5.67
CA THR A 276 -0.33 -31.73 -4.58
C THR A 276 -0.50 -30.97 -3.27
N GLU A 277 -1.49 -31.36 -2.46
CA GLU A 277 -1.63 -30.88 -1.07
C GLU A 277 -0.90 -31.79 -0.06
N THR A 278 -0.39 -32.95 -0.51
CA THR A 278 0.41 -33.83 0.31
C THR A 278 1.88 -33.40 0.31
N TYR A 279 2.59 -33.71 1.39
CA TYR A 279 4.01 -33.41 1.54
C TYR A 279 4.82 -33.96 0.35
N ALA A 280 5.70 -33.12 -0.16
CA ALA A 280 6.73 -33.49 -1.13
C ALA A 280 7.99 -32.70 -0.82
N SER A 281 9.14 -33.39 -0.76
CA SER A 281 10.39 -32.82 -0.22
C SER A 281 11.15 -31.92 -1.19
N GLU A 282 10.78 -31.88 -2.46
CA GLU A 282 11.48 -31.07 -3.46
C GLU A 282 11.29 -29.57 -3.22
N GLU A 283 12.37 -28.81 -3.30
CA GLU A 283 12.33 -27.35 -3.20
C GLU A 283 12.34 -26.70 -4.58
N CYS A 284 11.64 -25.58 -4.67
CA CYS A 284 11.50 -24.80 -5.89
C CYS A 284 11.79 -23.31 -5.60
N MET A 285 12.58 -22.69 -6.47
CA MET A 285 12.76 -21.22 -6.46
C MET A 285 11.58 -20.59 -7.21
N ALA A 286 10.42 -20.53 -6.57
CA ALA A 286 9.18 -20.11 -7.22
C ALA A 286 9.10 -18.58 -7.34
N ILE A 287 8.60 -18.11 -8.49
CA ILE A 287 8.22 -16.71 -8.72
C ILE A 287 6.70 -16.64 -8.78
N PHE A 288 6.07 -15.99 -7.81
CA PHE A 288 4.63 -15.68 -7.80
C PHE A 288 4.40 -14.26 -8.30
N PHE A 289 3.37 -14.04 -9.11
CA PHE A 289 3.08 -12.72 -9.67
C PHE A 289 1.59 -12.48 -9.86
N GLN A 290 1.14 -11.23 -9.65
CA GLN A 290 -0.25 -10.82 -9.87
C GLN A 290 -0.56 -10.72 -11.35
N THR A 291 -1.47 -11.58 -11.83
CA THR A 291 -1.85 -11.65 -13.25
C THR A 291 -2.63 -10.44 -13.75
N SER A 292 -3.24 -9.67 -12.87
CA SER A 292 -3.89 -8.40 -13.21
C SER A 292 -2.91 -7.27 -13.51
N ILE A 293 -1.70 -7.31 -12.93
CA ILE A 293 -0.71 -6.22 -13.01
C ILE A 293 0.38 -6.52 -14.05
N VAL A 294 0.89 -7.75 -14.06
CA VAL A 294 1.98 -8.16 -14.95
C VAL A 294 1.62 -9.37 -15.79
N GLU A 295 2.27 -9.48 -16.94
CA GLU A 295 2.21 -10.61 -17.84
C GLU A 295 3.61 -11.20 -17.99
N MET A 296 3.75 -12.50 -17.80
CA MET A 296 4.99 -13.23 -18.02
C MET A 296 5.17 -13.53 -19.50
N LEU A 297 6.25 -13.03 -20.12
CA LEU A 297 6.54 -13.16 -21.55
C LEU A 297 7.50 -14.30 -21.83
N ASP A 298 8.50 -14.50 -20.95
CA ASP A 298 9.51 -15.55 -21.07
C ASP A 298 9.96 -16.00 -19.67
N LYS A 299 10.60 -17.15 -19.58
CA LYS A 299 10.99 -17.75 -18.30
C LYS A 299 12.03 -18.85 -18.47
N GLY A 300 12.75 -19.12 -17.40
CA GLY A 300 13.68 -20.25 -17.34
C GLY A 300 14.17 -20.54 -15.91
N THR A 301 14.82 -21.67 -15.77
CA THR A 301 15.54 -22.09 -14.55
C THR A 301 16.87 -22.66 -14.98
N PHE A 302 17.92 -22.33 -14.22
CA PHE A 302 19.26 -22.88 -14.43
C PHE A 302 19.88 -23.23 -13.06
N TRP A 303 20.83 -24.18 -13.10
CA TRP A 303 21.48 -24.66 -11.87
C TRP A 303 22.76 -23.88 -11.62
N LEU A 304 23.01 -23.61 -10.36
CA LEU A 304 24.19 -22.89 -9.90
C LEU A 304 25.36 -23.88 -9.72
N SER A 305 25.87 -24.32 -10.86
CA SER A 305 26.93 -25.32 -10.98
C SER A 305 27.71 -25.14 -12.26
N GLU A 306 28.75 -25.94 -12.44
CA GLU A 306 29.54 -26.04 -13.66
C GLU A 306 28.72 -26.59 -14.86
N THR A 307 27.55 -27.17 -14.60
CA THR A 307 26.62 -27.71 -15.61
C THR A 307 25.23 -27.07 -15.48
N PRO A 308 25.04 -25.77 -15.81
CA PRO A 308 23.85 -25.01 -15.45
C PRO A 308 22.56 -25.43 -16.14
N ASN A 309 22.61 -26.26 -17.16
CA ASN A 309 21.43 -26.68 -17.93
C ASN A 309 20.76 -27.97 -17.41
N ILE A 310 21.33 -28.60 -16.41
CA ILE A 310 20.81 -29.83 -15.79
C ILE A 310 20.90 -29.75 -14.26
N PRO A 311 19.99 -30.43 -13.52
CA PRO A 311 20.07 -30.52 -12.07
C PRO A 311 21.45 -31.03 -11.64
N SER A 312 22.19 -30.20 -10.92
CA SER A 312 23.54 -30.52 -10.49
C SER A 312 23.97 -29.67 -9.32
N LYS A 313 24.88 -30.21 -8.53
CA LYS A 313 25.50 -29.57 -7.40
C LYS A 313 26.83 -28.92 -7.84
N GLY A 314 26.98 -27.63 -7.60
CA GLY A 314 28.16 -26.89 -8.02
C GLY A 314 29.20 -26.72 -6.93
N TRP A 315 30.47 -26.78 -7.30
CA TRP A 315 31.64 -26.47 -6.47
C TRP A 315 31.60 -27.19 -5.12
N ASP A 316 31.71 -26.43 -4.01
CA ASP A 316 31.65 -26.91 -2.64
C ASP A 316 30.25 -26.86 -2.00
N ALA A 317 29.18 -26.73 -2.81
CA ALA A 317 27.82 -26.67 -2.31
C ALA A 317 27.37 -27.94 -1.61
N ASN A 318 26.50 -27.82 -0.60
CA ASN A 318 25.88 -28.95 0.06
C ASN A 318 24.68 -29.52 -0.72
N TYR A 319 23.98 -28.64 -1.44
CA TYR A 319 22.74 -28.99 -2.16
C TYR A 319 22.80 -28.52 -3.60
N ASN A 320 21.95 -29.09 -4.43
CA ASN A 320 21.65 -28.48 -5.71
C ASN A 320 21.04 -27.10 -5.46
N ARG A 321 21.54 -26.08 -6.16
CA ARG A 321 21.01 -24.73 -6.12
C ARG A 321 20.62 -24.30 -7.51
N SER A 322 19.50 -23.59 -7.62
CA SER A 322 18.99 -23.10 -8.90
C SER A 322 18.61 -21.63 -8.81
N CYS A 323 18.56 -21.00 -9.95
CA CYS A 323 18.02 -19.65 -10.12
C CYS A 323 16.91 -19.70 -11.16
N THR A 324 15.73 -19.25 -10.77
CA THR A 324 14.56 -19.11 -11.66
C THR A 324 14.50 -17.65 -12.12
N TRP A 325 14.20 -17.44 -13.41
CA TRP A 325 14.02 -16.11 -13.96
C TRP A 325 12.78 -16.03 -14.82
N ALA A 326 12.25 -14.82 -14.99
CA ALA A 326 11.20 -14.53 -15.96
C ALA A 326 11.30 -13.10 -16.48
N LEU A 327 10.88 -12.92 -17.74
CA LEU A 327 10.65 -11.64 -18.37
C LEU A 327 9.18 -11.26 -18.20
N PHE A 328 8.94 -10.10 -17.61
CA PHE A 328 7.59 -9.56 -17.40
C PHE A 328 7.33 -8.32 -18.21
N ARG A 329 6.04 -8.09 -18.52
CA ARG A 329 5.50 -6.84 -19.02
C ARG A 329 4.49 -6.30 -17.99
N GLN A 330 4.69 -5.08 -17.52
CA GLN A 330 3.70 -4.37 -16.73
C GLN A 330 2.55 -3.94 -17.65
N LYS A 331 1.35 -4.43 -17.39
CA LYS A 331 0.19 -4.26 -18.30
C LYS A 331 -0.22 -2.81 -18.50
N THR A 332 -0.16 -1.99 -17.43
CA THR A 332 -0.57 -0.59 -17.47
C THR A 332 0.38 0.29 -18.27
N THR A 333 1.70 0.07 -18.15
CA THR A 333 2.72 0.92 -18.77
C THR A 333 3.31 0.33 -20.06
N GLY A 334 3.16 -0.97 -20.26
CA GLY A 334 3.84 -1.72 -21.31
C GLY A 334 5.32 -1.96 -21.04
N LYS A 335 5.90 -1.41 -19.97
CA LYS A 335 7.31 -1.57 -19.63
C LYS A 335 7.64 -3.02 -19.31
N ARG A 336 8.83 -3.43 -19.75
CA ARG A 336 9.32 -4.80 -19.52
C ARG A 336 10.48 -4.80 -18.55
N PHE A 337 10.63 -5.91 -17.80
CA PHE A 337 11.72 -6.10 -16.85
C PHE A 337 11.95 -7.59 -16.61
N TYR A 338 13.16 -7.92 -16.19
CA TYR A 338 13.49 -9.27 -15.74
C TYR A 338 13.39 -9.39 -14.22
N PHE A 339 12.97 -10.55 -13.78
CA PHE A 339 12.94 -10.91 -12.37
C PHE A 339 13.67 -12.24 -12.17
N PHE A 340 14.65 -12.26 -11.28
CA PHE A 340 15.43 -13.43 -10.91
C PHE A 340 15.17 -13.78 -9.44
N ASN A 341 15.10 -15.07 -9.12
CA ASN A 341 14.93 -15.57 -7.76
C ASN A 341 15.83 -16.77 -7.49
N THR A 342 16.58 -16.74 -6.40
CA THR A 342 17.52 -17.81 -6.07
C THR A 342 17.66 -18.04 -4.56
N HIS A 343 18.35 -19.12 -4.20
CA HIS A 343 18.77 -19.44 -2.83
C HIS A 343 20.18 -20.01 -2.90
N LEU A 344 21.16 -19.24 -2.44
CA LEU A 344 22.55 -19.64 -2.45
C LEU A 344 22.86 -20.70 -1.39
N ASP A 345 24.00 -21.37 -1.55
CA ASP A 345 24.36 -22.46 -0.63
C ASP A 345 24.74 -21.93 0.77
N ASN A 346 24.24 -22.60 1.78
CA ASN A 346 24.41 -22.21 3.19
C ASN A 346 25.81 -22.45 3.74
N SER A 347 26.63 -23.29 3.09
CA SER A 347 27.95 -23.71 3.58
C SER A 347 29.07 -23.39 2.58
N GLY A 348 28.82 -23.63 1.28
CA GLY A 348 29.84 -23.52 0.24
C GLY A 348 30.20 -22.06 -0.10
N ALA A 349 31.32 -21.57 0.39
CA ALA A 349 31.78 -20.20 0.12
C ALA A 349 32.21 -20.02 -1.35
N VAL A 350 32.83 -21.02 -1.96
CA VAL A 350 33.17 -21.02 -3.39
C VAL A 350 31.89 -21.07 -4.22
N ALA A 351 30.93 -21.93 -3.85
CA ALA A 351 29.65 -22.05 -4.51
C ALA A 351 28.90 -20.72 -4.50
N ARG A 352 28.81 -20.00 -3.37
CA ARG A 352 28.17 -18.68 -3.32
C ARG A 352 28.82 -17.68 -4.29
N LYS A 353 30.15 -17.58 -4.25
CA LYS A 353 30.92 -16.67 -5.12
C LYS A 353 30.72 -16.96 -6.60
N GLU A 354 30.88 -18.21 -7.01
CA GLU A 354 30.77 -18.62 -8.40
C GLU A 354 29.32 -18.60 -8.89
N SER A 355 28.35 -18.90 -8.02
CA SER A 355 26.91 -18.74 -8.30
C SER A 355 26.55 -17.30 -8.65
N ILE A 356 27.05 -16.32 -7.90
CA ILE A 356 26.81 -14.89 -8.18
C ILE A 356 27.35 -14.53 -9.58
N LYS A 357 28.55 -14.97 -9.94
CA LYS A 357 29.11 -14.72 -11.28
C LYS A 357 28.24 -15.39 -12.37
N LEU A 358 27.79 -16.62 -12.12
CA LEU A 358 26.95 -17.34 -13.08
C LEU A 358 25.59 -16.64 -13.27
N ILE A 359 25.01 -16.09 -12.19
CA ILE A 359 23.77 -15.30 -12.27
C ILE A 359 23.99 -14.04 -13.11
N ILE A 360 25.09 -13.30 -12.89
CA ILE A 360 25.43 -12.10 -13.66
C ILE A 360 25.57 -12.46 -15.16
N ASN A 361 26.33 -13.52 -15.49
CA ASN A 361 26.49 -13.97 -16.86
C ASN A 361 25.16 -14.37 -17.51
N LYS A 362 24.25 -15.01 -16.75
CA LYS A 362 22.92 -15.37 -17.25
C LYS A 362 22.04 -14.15 -17.46
N ILE A 363 22.11 -13.13 -16.60
CA ILE A 363 21.44 -11.85 -16.80
C ILE A 363 21.89 -11.21 -18.11
N GLU A 364 23.19 -11.14 -18.35
CA GLU A 364 23.76 -10.59 -19.59
C GLU A 364 23.33 -11.39 -20.84
N GLU A 365 23.31 -12.73 -20.74
CA GLU A 365 22.90 -13.64 -21.82
C GLU A 365 21.44 -13.41 -22.24
N VAL A 366 20.51 -13.33 -21.28
CA VAL A 366 19.06 -13.24 -21.58
C VAL A 366 18.58 -11.81 -21.80
N ASN A 367 19.27 -10.81 -21.26
CA ASN A 367 18.87 -9.40 -21.27
C ASN A 367 19.65 -8.57 -22.30
N SER A 368 19.64 -8.98 -23.55
CA SER A 368 20.31 -8.25 -24.65
C SER A 368 19.74 -6.84 -24.87
N GLU A 369 18.50 -6.58 -24.46
CA GLU A 369 17.83 -5.29 -24.56
C GLU A 369 18.15 -4.34 -23.40
N GLN A 370 18.92 -4.76 -22.42
CA GLN A 370 19.27 -3.98 -21.22
C GLN A 370 18.03 -3.46 -20.45
N LEU A 371 17.01 -4.30 -20.36
CA LEU A 371 15.81 -4.03 -19.56
C LEU A 371 16.14 -4.03 -18.07
N PRO A 372 15.34 -3.34 -17.24
CA PRO A 372 15.50 -3.39 -15.78
C PRO A 372 15.50 -4.82 -15.24
N VAL A 373 16.36 -5.10 -14.27
CA VAL A 373 16.51 -6.43 -13.63
C VAL A 373 16.32 -6.31 -12.13
N PHE A 374 15.56 -7.23 -11.57
CA PHE A 374 15.40 -7.46 -10.12
C PHE A 374 15.92 -8.84 -9.77
N LEU A 375 16.67 -8.93 -8.69
CA LEU A 375 17.19 -10.20 -8.15
C LEU A 375 16.82 -10.31 -6.68
N THR A 376 15.97 -11.27 -6.36
CA THR A 376 15.58 -11.65 -4.99
C THR A 376 16.28 -12.92 -4.57
N ALA A 377 16.76 -12.98 -3.35
CA ALA A 377 17.35 -14.22 -2.83
C ALA A 377 17.44 -14.26 -1.31
N ASP A 378 17.45 -15.48 -0.79
CA ASP A 378 18.23 -15.83 0.38
C ASP A 378 19.67 -16.14 -0.08
N PHE A 379 20.58 -15.22 0.19
CA PHE A 379 21.98 -15.35 -0.20
C PHE A 379 22.82 -16.17 0.80
N ASN A 380 22.27 -16.51 1.96
CA ASN A 380 22.98 -17.15 3.05
C ASN A 380 24.26 -16.40 3.51
N SER A 381 24.34 -15.13 3.18
CA SER A 381 25.46 -14.22 3.42
C SER A 381 24.99 -12.81 3.64
N ASP A 382 25.69 -12.05 4.49
CA ASP A 382 25.56 -10.61 4.60
C ASP A 382 26.25 -9.91 3.40
N THR A 383 25.74 -8.77 2.94
CA THR A 383 26.19 -8.12 1.69
C THR A 383 27.60 -7.51 1.75
N ASP A 384 28.22 -7.43 2.90
CA ASP A 384 29.61 -7.02 3.09
C ASP A 384 30.63 -8.16 2.86
N GLU A 385 30.14 -9.40 2.69
CA GLU A 385 31.03 -10.52 2.33
C GLU A 385 31.58 -10.36 0.91
N SER A 386 32.85 -10.76 0.72
CA SER A 386 33.56 -10.55 -0.57
C SER A 386 32.95 -11.26 -1.77
N CYS A 387 32.09 -12.24 -1.57
CA CYS A 387 31.37 -12.92 -2.65
C CYS A 387 30.43 -11.96 -3.42
N PHE A 388 29.97 -10.88 -2.78
CA PHE A 388 29.11 -9.86 -3.39
C PHE A 388 29.85 -8.84 -4.24
N ASN A 389 31.17 -8.75 -4.16
CA ASN A 389 31.94 -7.76 -4.92
C ASN A 389 31.60 -7.71 -6.42
N PRO A 390 31.44 -8.84 -7.15
CA PRO A 390 31.00 -8.81 -8.54
C PRO A 390 29.59 -8.24 -8.73
N LEU A 391 28.66 -8.57 -7.81
CA LEU A 391 27.29 -8.12 -7.89
C LEU A 391 27.17 -6.61 -7.67
N HIS A 392 27.90 -6.05 -6.70
CA HIS A 392 27.93 -4.61 -6.42
C HIS A 392 28.51 -3.77 -7.57
N GLN A 393 29.24 -4.37 -8.52
CA GLN A 393 29.73 -3.67 -9.72
C GLN A 393 28.63 -3.44 -10.77
N VAL A 394 27.60 -4.30 -10.80
CA VAL A 394 26.57 -4.30 -11.84
C VAL A 394 25.16 -4.04 -11.30
N MET A 395 24.92 -4.29 -10.04
CA MET A 395 23.61 -4.11 -9.38
C MET A 395 23.75 -3.33 -8.06
N LYS A 396 22.66 -2.73 -7.64
CA LYS A 396 22.53 -1.97 -6.39
C LYS A 396 21.75 -2.80 -5.37
N ASP A 397 22.19 -2.78 -4.12
CA ASP A 397 21.41 -3.31 -3.00
C ASP A 397 20.27 -2.33 -2.66
N ALA A 398 19.03 -2.81 -2.71
CA ALA A 398 17.85 -1.99 -2.41
C ALA A 398 17.86 -1.50 -0.95
N ARG A 399 18.37 -2.29 0.00
CA ARG A 399 18.50 -1.87 1.40
C ARG A 399 19.46 -0.69 1.57
N ALA A 400 20.55 -0.67 0.80
CA ALA A 400 21.56 0.38 0.88
C ALA A 400 21.15 1.67 0.18
N THR A 401 20.26 1.59 -0.82
CA THR A 401 19.97 2.70 -1.73
C THR A 401 18.57 3.29 -1.60
N ALA A 402 17.60 2.55 -1.04
CA ALA A 402 16.27 3.08 -0.83
C ALA A 402 16.29 4.24 0.19
N PRO A 403 15.61 5.38 -0.09
CA PRO A 403 15.54 6.51 0.83
C PRO A 403 14.85 6.16 2.15
N VAL A 404 13.93 5.19 2.13
CA VAL A 404 13.33 4.61 3.34
C VAL A 404 13.78 3.17 3.45
N THR A 405 14.54 2.87 4.51
CA THR A 405 15.14 1.55 4.71
C THR A 405 15.26 1.22 6.19
N ASP A 406 15.37 -0.05 6.50
CA ASP A 406 15.69 -0.54 7.83
C ASP A 406 17.01 -1.33 7.84
N GLN A 407 17.51 -1.59 9.04
CA GLN A 407 18.71 -2.39 9.27
C GLN A 407 18.42 -3.68 10.03
N GLU A 408 17.17 -4.13 9.98
CA GLU A 408 16.70 -5.31 10.69
C GLU A 408 17.33 -6.59 10.15
N ALA A 409 17.55 -7.57 11.06
CA ALA A 409 17.94 -8.91 10.67
C ALA A 409 16.80 -9.60 9.92
N THR A 410 17.13 -10.38 8.89
CA THR A 410 16.13 -11.14 8.12
C THR A 410 15.99 -12.58 8.61
N TYR A 411 17.07 -13.21 9.10
CA TYR A 411 17.03 -14.53 9.71
C TYR A 411 16.69 -14.43 11.20
N ASN A 412 15.59 -15.00 11.63
CA ASN A 412 15.14 -15.05 13.02
C ASN A 412 15.34 -16.41 13.70
N GLY A 413 15.42 -17.52 12.92
CA GLY A 413 15.58 -18.88 13.45
C GLY A 413 14.52 -19.27 14.48
N TYR A 414 13.30 -18.71 14.36
CA TYR A 414 12.21 -18.85 15.32
C TYR A 414 12.55 -18.32 16.73
N LYS A 415 13.36 -17.24 16.78
CA LYS A 415 13.79 -16.57 18.01
C LYS A 415 13.61 -15.07 17.90
N THR A 416 13.51 -14.39 19.02
CA THR A 416 13.31 -12.93 19.07
C THR A 416 14.56 -12.10 18.71
N SER A 417 15.74 -12.72 18.65
CA SER A 417 17.01 -12.06 18.39
C SER A 417 17.73 -12.67 17.20
N GLY A 418 17.36 -12.27 15.99
CA GLY A 418 18.16 -12.50 14.79
C GLY A 418 19.24 -11.43 14.64
N THR A 419 20.41 -11.79 14.12
CA THR A 419 21.51 -10.84 13.89
C THR A 419 21.99 -10.82 12.43
N ARG A 420 21.55 -11.77 11.60
CA ARG A 420 22.02 -11.93 10.22
C ARG A 420 21.03 -11.39 9.21
N LYS A 421 21.55 -10.71 8.20
CA LYS A 421 20.82 -10.21 7.04
C LYS A 421 21.16 -11.13 5.87
N LEU A 422 20.35 -12.15 5.64
CA LEU A 422 20.60 -13.18 4.62
C LEU A 422 19.76 -12.96 3.36
N ASP A 423 18.64 -12.24 3.51
CA ASP A 423 17.68 -11.99 2.44
C ASP A 423 17.87 -10.58 1.89
N HIS A 424 18.12 -10.49 0.60
CA HIS A 424 18.42 -9.23 -0.08
C HIS A 424 17.67 -9.14 -1.40
N ILE A 425 17.48 -7.89 -1.85
CA ILE A 425 16.92 -7.57 -3.15
C ILE A 425 17.90 -6.64 -3.86
N PHE A 426 18.40 -7.07 -5.01
CA PHE A 426 19.26 -6.29 -5.87
C PHE A 426 18.53 -5.83 -7.12
N TYR A 427 18.95 -4.72 -7.70
CA TYR A 427 18.38 -4.17 -8.91
C TYR A 427 19.44 -3.40 -9.72
N ASP A 428 19.20 -3.24 -11.01
CA ASP A 428 20.10 -2.52 -11.91
C ASP A 428 19.69 -1.04 -12.15
N ASN A 429 20.29 -0.39 -13.13
CA ASN A 429 20.12 1.04 -13.41
C ASN A 429 18.81 1.42 -14.12
N GLY A 430 17.99 0.47 -14.57
CA GLY A 430 16.73 0.74 -15.28
C GLY A 430 15.57 1.12 -14.37
N CYS A 431 15.82 1.20 -13.05
CA CYS A 431 14.82 1.53 -12.03
C CYS A 431 15.44 2.15 -10.77
N VAL A 432 14.60 2.57 -9.84
CA VAL A 432 14.98 2.97 -8.47
C VAL A 432 14.16 2.22 -7.44
N ALA A 433 14.80 1.90 -6.32
CA ALA A 433 14.14 1.43 -5.12
C ALA A 433 13.69 2.64 -4.29
N SER A 434 12.40 2.71 -3.93
CA SER A 434 11.84 3.79 -3.11
C SER A 434 11.74 3.43 -1.62
N ILE A 435 11.50 2.16 -1.32
CA ILE A 435 11.39 1.63 0.04
C ILE A 435 12.10 0.29 0.09
N PHE A 436 12.79 0.01 1.20
CA PHE A 436 13.19 -1.34 1.60
C PHE A 436 12.70 -1.60 3.02
N GLN A 437 12.07 -2.75 3.26
CA GLN A 437 11.45 -3.05 4.53
C GLN A 437 11.54 -4.52 4.88
N THR A 438 11.96 -4.82 6.12
CA THR A 438 11.89 -6.16 6.71
C THR A 438 10.53 -6.34 7.39
N LEU A 439 9.71 -7.28 6.92
CA LEU A 439 8.32 -7.46 7.36
C LEU A 439 8.27 -8.30 8.64
N LYS A 440 8.31 -7.63 9.79
CA LYS A 440 8.29 -8.23 11.14
C LYS A 440 6.92 -8.18 11.83
N GLU A 441 5.88 -7.81 11.10
CA GLU A 441 4.54 -7.69 11.65
C GLU A 441 3.97 -9.04 12.11
N ASN A 442 3.03 -8.98 13.03
CA ASN A 442 2.24 -10.15 13.40
C ASN A 442 1.13 -10.39 12.35
N TYR A 443 1.25 -11.49 11.62
CA TYR A 443 0.28 -11.92 10.62
C TYR A 443 -0.68 -13.01 11.12
N GLY A 444 -0.73 -13.24 12.43
CA GLY A 444 -1.59 -14.24 13.05
C GLY A 444 -0.85 -15.51 13.54
N ALA A 445 0.49 -15.52 13.42
CA ALA A 445 1.37 -16.50 14.04
C ALA A 445 2.59 -15.76 14.61
N PRO A 446 3.28 -16.32 15.64
CA PRO A 446 4.50 -15.73 16.17
C PRO A 446 5.59 -15.54 15.10
N TYR A 447 5.69 -16.50 14.19
CA TYR A 447 6.58 -16.46 13.03
C TYR A 447 5.88 -17.06 11.82
N ILE A 448 6.03 -16.43 10.65
CA ILE A 448 5.54 -16.97 9.38
C ILE A 448 6.59 -17.85 8.68
N SER A 449 7.86 -17.70 9.06
CA SER A 449 9.04 -18.47 8.66
C SER A 449 10.16 -18.23 9.68
N ASP A 450 11.24 -18.99 9.62
CA ASP A 450 12.50 -18.66 10.31
C ASP A 450 13.28 -17.51 9.65
N HIS A 451 12.75 -16.99 8.54
CA HIS A 451 13.13 -15.72 7.92
C HIS A 451 11.98 -14.72 7.95
N TYR A 452 12.28 -13.43 8.04
CA TYR A 452 11.34 -12.36 7.76
C TYR A 452 11.37 -12.04 6.27
N PRO A 453 10.21 -11.90 5.60
CA PRO A 453 10.20 -11.43 4.21
C PRO A 453 10.81 -10.03 4.13
N VAL A 454 11.48 -9.73 3.03
CA VAL A 454 11.94 -8.38 2.71
C VAL A 454 11.17 -7.85 1.51
N ARG A 455 10.78 -6.58 1.59
CA ARG A 455 9.94 -5.90 0.61
C ARG A 455 10.67 -4.70 0.03
N THR A 456 10.49 -4.48 -1.26
CA THR A 456 10.97 -3.29 -1.97
C THR A 456 9.95 -2.84 -3.00
N CYS A 457 9.86 -1.54 -3.20
CA CYS A 457 9.04 -0.93 -4.25
C CYS A 457 9.94 -0.32 -5.29
N PHE A 458 9.78 -0.76 -6.54
CA PHE A 458 10.54 -0.27 -7.68
C PHE A 458 9.72 0.61 -8.61
N VAL A 459 10.35 1.63 -9.14
CA VAL A 459 9.84 2.45 -10.23
C VAL A 459 10.66 2.18 -11.46
N LEU A 460 9.99 1.77 -12.53
CA LEU A 460 10.61 1.56 -13.84
C LEU A 460 10.67 2.88 -14.61
N PHE A 461 11.82 3.20 -15.20
CA PHE A 461 12.02 4.41 -16.03
C PHE A 461 11.59 4.21 -17.48
#